data_c0516e435f00532f1e6bb62cf864f290
#
_entry.id   c0516e435f00532f1e6bb62cf864f290
#
_cell.length_a   1.000
_cell.length_b   1.000
_cell.length_c   1.000
_cell.angle_alpha   90.00
_cell.angle_beta   90.00
_cell.angle_gamma   90.00
#
_symmetry.space_group_name_H-M   'P 1'
#
loop_
_entity.id
_entity.type
_entity.pdbx_description
1 polymer ?
#
loop_
_entity_poly.entity_id
_entity_poly.type
_entity_poly.pdbx_seq_one_letter_code
_entity_poly.pdbx_strand_id
1 'polypeptide(L)'
;MNILPDEDLPFDASMLDRLAMIAIRVGLNLQPGQDLIITGPVEALPLIRRISAEAYKNEAGVVSTILSDDELQLTRYEHATDESLDRAPDWMFKAMGEAYNDNTAR
;
A
#
# COMPACT_ATOMS: atom_id res chain seq x y z
N MET A 1 6.07 8.22 15.33
CA MET A 1 5.08 7.28 14.78
C MET A 1 5.41 5.88 15.27
N ASN A 2 4.48 5.25 15.97
CA ASN A 2 4.68 3.89 16.46
C ASN A 2 4.32 2.89 15.37
N ILE A 3 5.35 2.24 14.84
CA ILE A 3 5.17 1.13 13.91
C ILE A 3 5.39 -0.14 14.72
N LEU A 4 4.38 -1.01 14.77
CA LEU A 4 4.49 -2.25 15.53
C LEU A 4 5.59 -3.14 14.95
N PRO A 5 6.56 -3.58 15.77
CA PRO A 5 7.50 -4.59 15.31
C PRO A 5 6.78 -5.93 15.09
N ASP A 6 7.39 -6.82 14.30
CA ASP A 6 6.77 -8.09 13.93
C ASP A 6 6.41 -8.95 15.15
N GLU A 7 7.22 -8.93 16.18
CA GLU A 7 6.99 -9.71 17.41
C GLU A 7 5.80 -9.24 18.23
N ASP A 8 5.32 -8.02 18.00
CA ASP A 8 4.17 -7.45 18.72
C ASP A 8 2.84 -7.63 17.99
N LEU A 9 2.85 -8.35 16.87
CA LEU A 9 1.64 -8.58 16.10
C LEU A 9 0.75 -9.64 16.78
N PRO A 10 -0.60 -9.51 16.64
CA PRO A 10 -1.54 -10.46 17.24
C PRO A 10 -1.57 -11.83 16.55
N PHE A 11 -0.87 -12.01 15.44
CA PHE A 11 -0.76 -13.27 14.69
C PHE A 11 0.68 -13.48 14.26
N ASP A 12 1.06 -14.73 13.99
CA ASP A 12 2.45 -15.06 13.74
C ASP A 12 2.94 -14.63 12.35
N ALA A 13 4.27 -14.53 12.22
CA ALA A 13 4.90 -14.09 10.99
C ALA A 13 4.65 -15.03 9.81
N SER A 14 4.51 -16.33 10.07
CA SER A 14 4.27 -17.30 8.99
C SER A 14 2.91 -17.10 8.33
N MET A 15 1.92 -16.63 9.08
CA MET A 15 0.61 -16.27 8.53
C MET A 15 0.73 -15.06 7.61
N LEU A 16 1.48 -14.05 8.02
CA LEU A 16 1.73 -12.86 7.18
C LEU A 16 2.45 -13.23 5.89
N ASP A 17 3.44 -14.12 5.97
CA ASP A 17 4.16 -14.57 4.79
C ASP A 17 3.23 -15.30 3.80
N ARG A 18 2.33 -16.14 4.31
CA ARG A 18 1.35 -16.83 3.46
C ARG A 18 0.36 -15.86 2.83
N LEU A 19 -0.12 -14.89 3.58
CA LEU A 19 -1.03 -13.87 3.05
C LEU A 19 -0.36 -13.08 1.93
N ALA A 20 0.90 -12.69 2.12
CA ALA A 20 1.66 -11.98 1.10
C ALA A 20 1.82 -12.81 -0.17
N MET A 21 2.17 -14.09 -0.03
CA MET A 21 2.32 -15.00 -1.17
C MET A 21 1.01 -15.14 -1.94
N ILE A 22 -0.10 -15.34 -1.23
CA ILE A 22 -1.41 -15.47 -1.84
C ILE A 22 -1.80 -14.19 -2.57
N ALA A 23 -1.58 -13.03 -1.96
CA ALA A 23 -1.90 -11.74 -2.58
C ALA A 23 -1.19 -11.56 -3.91
N ILE A 24 0.11 -11.86 -3.96
CA ILE A 24 0.93 -11.64 -5.15
C ILE A 24 0.69 -12.70 -6.22
N ARG A 25 0.67 -13.97 -5.84
CA ARG A 25 0.64 -15.07 -6.82
C ARG A 25 -0.76 -15.41 -7.29
N VAL A 26 -1.74 -15.32 -6.40
CA VAL A 26 -3.12 -15.73 -6.68
C VAL A 26 -4.02 -14.52 -6.89
N GLY A 27 -4.05 -13.61 -5.92
CA GLY A 27 -4.96 -12.46 -5.96
C GLY A 27 -4.67 -11.52 -7.13
N LEU A 28 -3.44 -11.06 -7.25
CA LEU A 28 -3.03 -10.15 -8.33
C LEU A 28 -2.52 -10.87 -9.57
N ASN A 29 -2.02 -12.09 -9.40
CA ASN A 29 -1.32 -12.81 -10.47
C ASN A 29 -0.26 -11.91 -11.13
N LEU A 30 0.63 -11.35 -10.29
CA LEU A 30 1.63 -10.39 -10.72
C LEU A 30 2.54 -10.99 -11.78
N GLN A 31 2.70 -10.28 -12.89
CA GLN A 31 3.52 -10.72 -14.01
C GLN A 31 4.96 -10.19 -13.87
N PRO A 32 5.97 -10.93 -14.40
CA PRO A 32 7.34 -10.42 -14.41
C PRO A 32 7.45 -9.05 -15.07
N GLY A 33 8.15 -8.13 -14.43
CA GLY A 33 8.33 -6.76 -14.91
C GLY A 33 7.15 -5.83 -14.65
N GLN A 34 6.05 -6.33 -14.15
CA GLN A 34 4.88 -5.51 -13.84
C GLN A 34 5.14 -4.66 -12.60
N ASP A 35 4.78 -3.38 -12.66
CA ASP A 35 4.84 -2.50 -11.50
C ASP A 35 3.67 -2.79 -10.55
N LEU A 36 3.86 -2.45 -9.28
CA LEU A 36 2.85 -2.67 -8.24
C LEU A 36 2.71 -1.40 -7.39
N ILE A 37 1.48 -1.02 -7.11
CA ILE A 37 1.17 0.02 -6.12
C ILE A 37 0.49 -0.66 -4.94
N ILE A 38 1.01 -0.40 -3.75
CA ILE A 38 0.40 -0.89 -2.49
C ILE A 38 -0.11 0.33 -1.72
N THR A 39 -1.39 0.32 -1.38
CA THR A 39 -1.99 1.34 -0.53
C THR A 39 -2.48 0.69 0.76
N GLY A 40 -2.30 1.36 1.87
CA GLY A 40 -2.77 0.81 3.13
C GLY A 40 -2.46 1.72 4.32
N PRO A 41 -3.02 1.39 5.50
CA PRO A 41 -2.72 2.13 6.71
C PRO A 41 -1.32 1.80 7.22
N VAL A 42 -0.75 2.73 7.99
CA VAL A 42 0.58 2.55 8.59
C VAL A 42 0.66 1.29 9.43
N GLU A 43 -0.42 0.93 10.12
CA GLU A 43 -0.48 -0.25 10.96
C GLU A 43 -0.31 -1.56 10.19
N ALA A 44 -0.57 -1.55 8.89
CA ALA A 44 -0.39 -2.72 8.02
C ALA A 44 1.05 -2.87 7.50
N LEU A 45 1.97 -2.01 7.92
CA LEU A 45 3.34 -2.01 7.41
C LEU A 45 4.04 -3.38 7.48
N PRO A 46 3.90 -4.17 8.57
CA PRO A 46 4.50 -5.51 8.58
C PRO A 46 4.03 -6.40 7.43
N LEU A 47 2.76 -6.36 7.08
CA LEU A 47 2.23 -7.10 5.93
C LEU A 47 2.70 -6.48 4.60
N ILE A 48 2.70 -5.16 4.51
CA ILE A 48 3.15 -4.45 3.30
C ILE A 48 4.60 -4.77 2.98
N ARG A 49 5.47 -4.85 3.99
CA ARG A 49 6.87 -5.26 3.80
C ARG A 49 6.97 -6.66 3.18
N ARG A 50 6.15 -7.59 3.65
CA ARG A 50 6.14 -8.96 3.12
C ARG A 50 5.58 -9.03 1.71
N ILE A 51 4.52 -8.28 1.43
CA ILE A 51 3.96 -8.19 0.08
C ILE A 51 5.01 -7.64 -0.89
N SER A 52 5.72 -6.59 -0.50
CA SER A 52 6.78 -6.00 -1.32
C SER A 52 7.90 -6.99 -1.60
N ALA A 53 8.35 -7.71 -0.55
CA ALA A 53 9.38 -8.73 -0.71
C ALA A 53 8.92 -9.85 -1.65
N GLU A 54 7.69 -10.32 -1.49
CA GLU A 54 7.13 -11.38 -2.35
C GLU A 54 6.98 -10.90 -3.79
N ALA A 55 6.58 -9.64 -3.99
CA ALA A 55 6.49 -9.06 -5.33
C ALA A 55 7.85 -9.07 -6.03
N TYR A 56 8.90 -8.62 -5.36
CA TYR A 56 10.24 -8.63 -5.95
C TYR A 56 10.76 -10.05 -6.20
N LYS A 57 10.42 -11.01 -5.35
CA LYS A 57 10.76 -12.43 -5.58
C LYS A 57 10.08 -12.97 -6.83
N ASN A 58 8.95 -12.41 -7.22
CA ASN A 58 8.22 -12.75 -8.44
C ASN A 58 8.55 -11.80 -9.60
N GLU A 59 9.71 -11.19 -9.54
CA GLU A 59 10.28 -10.36 -10.62
C GLU A 59 9.47 -9.10 -10.92
N ALA A 60 8.82 -8.50 -9.91
CA ALA A 60 8.13 -7.22 -10.08
C ALA A 60 9.06 -6.15 -10.62
N GLY A 61 8.50 -5.17 -11.29
CA GLY A 61 9.22 -3.96 -11.67
C GLY A 61 9.44 -3.07 -10.45
N VAL A 62 8.79 -1.91 -10.39
CA VAL A 62 8.88 -1.00 -9.23
C VAL A 62 7.68 -1.22 -8.32
N VAL A 63 7.94 -1.41 -7.03
CA VAL A 63 6.88 -1.46 -6.01
C VAL A 63 6.85 -0.12 -5.31
N SER A 64 5.72 0.58 -5.42
CA SER A 64 5.50 1.88 -4.80
C SER A 64 4.45 1.73 -3.70
N THR A 65 4.65 2.42 -2.57
CA THR A 65 3.72 2.35 -1.45
C THR A 65 3.16 3.72 -1.12
N ILE A 66 1.86 3.77 -0.83
CA ILE A 66 1.18 4.96 -0.35
C ILE A 66 0.52 4.60 0.97
N LEU A 67 1.03 5.20 2.05
CA LEU A 67 0.55 4.89 3.40
C LEU A 67 -0.40 5.98 3.88
N SER A 68 -1.38 5.57 4.65
CA SER A 68 -2.33 6.48 5.29
C SER A 68 -2.27 6.33 6.81
N ASP A 69 -2.70 7.38 7.50
CA ASP A 69 -2.77 7.40 8.95
C ASP A 69 -4.06 8.11 9.37
N ASP A 70 -4.86 7.43 10.21
CA ASP A 70 -6.15 7.96 10.65
C ASP A 70 -6.01 9.25 11.43
N GLU A 71 -4.94 9.41 12.21
CA GLU A 71 -4.70 10.64 12.96
C GLU A 71 -4.42 11.83 12.04
N LEU A 72 -3.71 11.59 10.93
CA LEU A 72 -3.51 12.64 9.92
C LEU A 72 -4.82 13.03 9.25
N GLN A 73 -5.69 12.08 8.98
CA GLN A 73 -7.01 12.38 8.44
C GLN A 73 -7.87 13.18 9.42
N LEU A 74 -7.84 12.78 10.68
CA LEU A 74 -8.55 13.52 11.73
C LEU A 74 -8.05 14.96 11.84
N THR A 75 -6.73 15.15 11.79
CA THR A 75 -6.11 16.47 11.79
C THR A 75 -6.66 17.35 10.67
N ARG A 76 -6.81 16.77 9.48
CA ARG A 76 -7.39 17.49 8.34
C ARG A 76 -8.82 17.91 8.62
N TYR A 77 -9.66 17.00 9.13
CA TYR A 77 -11.06 17.32 9.45
C TYR A 77 -11.18 18.38 10.54
N GLU A 78 -10.29 18.37 11.52
CA GLU A 78 -10.33 19.32 12.62
C GLU A 78 -9.82 20.72 12.26
N HIS A 79 -8.84 20.83 11.36
CA HIS A 79 -8.08 22.07 11.17
C HIS A 79 -8.16 22.64 9.75
N ALA A 80 -8.55 21.87 8.75
CA ALA A 80 -8.62 22.36 7.38
C ALA A 80 -9.79 23.33 7.19
N THR A 81 -9.63 24.26 6.26
CA THR A 81 -10.74 25.15 5.86
C THR A 81 -11.79 24.36 5.08
N ASP A 82 -13.02 24.89 5.02
CA ASP A 82 -14.08 24.26 4.22
C ASP A 82 -13.67 24.15 2.75
N GLU A 83 -13.01 25.18 2.22
CA GLU A 83 -12.50 25.15 0.86
C GLU A 83 -11.51 24.00 0.65
N SER A 84 -10.58 23.81 1.59
CA SER A 84 -9.59 22.74 1.52
C SER A 84 -10.26 21.35 1.58
N LEU A 85 -11.31 21.20 2.38
CA LEU A 85 -12.03 19.93 2.50
C LEU A 85 -12.75 19.54 1.22
N ASP A 86 -13.14 20.52 0.40
CA ASP A 86 -13.80 20.28 -0.89
C ASP A 86 -12.80 19.94 -2.01
N ARG A 87 -11.51 19.93 -1.73
CA ARG A 87 -10.47 19.68 -2.72
C ARG A 87 -9.85 18.30 -2.54
N ALA A 88 -9.41 17.75 -3.65
CA ALA A 88 -8.64 16.50 -3.68
C ALA A 88 -7.33 16.74 -4.44
N PRO A 89 -6.28 15.95 -4.16
CA PRO A 89 -5.00 16.14 -4.85
C PRO A 89 -5.08 15.62 -6.29
N ASP A 90 -5.35 16.49 -7.24
CA ASP A 90 -5.51 16.14 -8.65
C ASP A 90 -4.31 15.39 -9.22
N TRP A 91 -3.10 15.78 -8.80
CA TRP A 91 -1.87 15.13 -9.27
C TRP A 91 -1.85 13.63 -8.92
N MET A 92 -2.39 13.27 -7.76
CA MET A 92 -2.43 11.88 -7.31
C MET A 92 -3.38 11.07 -8.19
N PHE A 93 -4.54 11.61 -8.51
CA PHE A 93 -5.51 10.94 -9.38
C PHE A 93 -4.97 10.78 -10.80
N LYS A 94 -4.25 11.79 -11.31
CA LYS A 94 -3.60 11.70 -12.62
C LYS A 94 -2.53 10.61 -12.63
N ALA A 95 -1.70 10.55 -11.58
CA ALA A 95 -0.68 9.52 -11.46
C ALA A 95 -1.29 8.11 -11.40
N MET A 96 -2.37 7.93 -10.66
CA MET A 96 -3.07 6.65 -10.59
C MET A 96 -3.66 6.25 -11.95
N GLY A 97 -4.20 7.22 -12.70
CA GLY A 97 -4.70 6.98 -14.04
C GLY A 97 -3.60 6.54 -15.00
N GLU A 98 -2.43 7.16 -14.94
CA GLU A 98 -1.27 6.76 -15.74
C GLU A 98 -0.81 5.34 -15.37
N ALA A 99 -0.75 5.03 -14.09
CA ALA A 99 -0.38 3.69 -13.63
C ALA A 99 -1.35 2.63 -14.14
N TYR A 100 -2.65 2.92 -14.10
CA TYR A 100 -3.67 2.02 -14.65
C TYR A 100 -3.46 1.78 -16.15
N ASN A 101 -3.18 2.83 -16.91
CA ASN A 101 -2.96 2.73 -18.35
C ASN A 101 -1.69 1.95 -18.68
N ASP A 102 -0.69 1.98 -17.78
CA ASP A 102 0.56 1.24 -17.93
C ASP A 102 0.47 -0.21 -17.39
N ASN A 103 -0.74 -0.68 -17.07
CA ASN A 103 -1.00 -2.02 -16.56
C ASN A 103 -0.32 -2.30 -15.21
N THR A 104 -0.20 -1.27 -14.37
CA THR A 104 0.31 -1.44 -13.01
C THR A 104 -0.71 -2.17 -12.14
N ALA A 105 -0.26 -3.17 -11.37
CA ALA A 105 -1.11 -3.88 -10.40
C ALA A 105 -1.33 -3.04 -9.13
N ARG A 106 -2.46 -3.29 -8.46
CA ARG A 106 -2.80 -2.57 -7.23
C ARG A 106 -3.53 -3.46 -6.22
#